data_0f83843bd61ceec179e133c1fbac9d9e
#
_entry.id   0f83843bd61ceec179e133c1fbac9d9e
#
_cell.length_a   1.000
_cell.length_b   1.000
_cell.length_c   1.000
_cell.angle_alpha   90.00
_cell.angle_beta   90.00
_cell.angle_gamma   90.00
#
_symmetry.space_group_name_H-M   'P 1'
#
loop_
_entity.id
_entity.type
_entity.pdbx_description
1 polymer ?
#
loop_
_entity_poly.entity_id
_entity_poly.type
_entity_poly.pdbx_seq_one_letter_code
_entity_poly.pdbx_strand_id
1 'polypeptide(L)'
;MEITLPDGSKRTLDEGATVYDLAASIGAGLARDAVAGKVDGTLVDLSTELTDGATVEIVTTKSPEALEIMRHSAAHIMAEAVQALYPDVLIAFGPATEDGFFYDFELPHSISENDFEAIETKMAEIIAANEPFVREVVSREQAKKIFADQRFKVEHLSLIHISEP
;
A
#
# COMPACT_ATOMS: atom_id res chain seq x y z
N MET A 1 -7.33 24.32 -9.80
CA MET A 1 -5.99 24.34 -9.21
C MET A 1 -4.91 24.13 -10.26
N GLU A 2 -3.72 24.67 -10.05
CA GLU A 2 -2.58 24.52 -10.95
C GLU A 2 -1.52 23.60 -10.34
N ILE A 3 -1.08 22.59 -11.08
CA ILE A 3 -0.08 21.61 -10.66
C ILE A 3 1.16 21.76 -11.53
N THR A 4 2.35 21.72 -10.93
CA THR A 4 3.63 21.77 -11.64
C THR A 4 4.17 20.35 -11.81
N LEU A 5 4.59 19.99 -13.03
CA LEU A 5 5.23 18.71 -13.35
C LEU A 5 6.77 18.82 -13.22
N PRO A 6 7.52 17.69 -13.15
CA PRO A 6 8.97 17.71 -12.99
C PRO A 6 9.73 18.43 -14.10
N ASP A 7 9.16 18.52 -15.30
CA ASP A 7 9.72 19.25 -16.44
C ASP A 7 9.44 20.77 -16.40
N GLY A 8 8.77 21.25 -15.34
CA GLY A 8 8.36 22.64 -15.16
C GLY A 8 7.07 23.00 -15.89
N SER A 9 6.46 22.10 -16.64
CA SER A 9 5.16 22.33 -17.27
C SER A 9 4.05 22.37 -16.22
N LYS A 10 2.96 23.05 -16.54
CA LYS A 10 1.82 23.24 -15.64
C LYS A 10 0.57 22.56 -16.18
N ARG A 11 -0.23 22.02 -15.28
CA ARG A 11 -1.54 21.44 -15.58
C ARG A 11 -2.61 22.08 -14.70
N THR A 12 -3.74 22.39 -15.33
CA THR A 12 -4.92 22.87 -14.59
C THR A 12 -5.86 21.69 -14.39
N LEU A 13 -6.25 21.49 -13.16
CA LEU A 13 -7.20 20.43 -12.74
C LEU A 13 -8.33 21.06 -11.92
N ASP A 14 -9.42 20.32 -11.77
CA ASP A 14 -10.52 20.68 -10.88
C ASP A 14 -10.09 20.56 -9.41
N GLU A 15 -10.78 21.26 -8.51
CA GLU A 15 -10.56 21.10 -7.06
C GLU A 15 -10.94 19.66 -6.63
N GLY A 16 -10.14 19.07 -5.75
CA GLY A 16 -10.32 17.70 -5.29
C GLY A 16 -9.79 16.63 -6.25
N ALA A 17 -9.15 17.03 -7.37
CA ALA A 17 -8.51 16.07 -8.26
C ALA A 17 -7.34 15.35 -7.56
N THR A 18 -7.19 14.07 -7.87
CA THR A 18 -6.21 13.17 -7.28
C THR A 18 -4.95 13.04 -8.14
N VAL A 19 -3.94 12.35 -7.63
CA VAL A 19 -2.75 11.95 -8.40
C VAL A 19 -3.14 11.15 -9.64
N TYR A 20 -4.14 10.25 -9.51
CA TYR A 20 -4.66 9.48 -10.66
C TYR A 20 -5.28 10.38 -11.72
N ASP A 21 -6.08 11.38 -11.31
CA ASP A 21 -6.71 12.33 -12.24
C ASP A 21 -5.66 13.14 -13.00
N LEU A 22 -4.58 13.53 -12.34
CA LEU A 22 -3.43 14.17 -13.00
C LEU A 22 -2.82 13.23 -14.04
N ALA A 23 -2.54 11.97 -13.70
CA ALA A 23 -1.98 10.98 -14.63
C ALA A 23 -2.91 10.79 -15.84
N ALA A 24 -4.23 10.68 -15.61
CA ALA A 24 -5.25 10.53 -16.64
C ALA A 24 -5.33 11.77 -17.56
N SER A 25 -5.17 12.98 -17.00
CA SER A 25 -5.15 14.23 -17.77
C SER A 25 -3.95 14.35 -18.72
N ILE A 26 -2.84 13.68 -18.37
CA ILE A 26 -1.63 13.63 -19.21
C ILE A 26 -1.78 12.58 -20.30
N GLY A 27 -2.32 11.40 -19.96
CA GLY A 27 -2.61 10.38 -20.95
C GLY A 27 -3.04 9.04 -20.34
N ALA A 28 -3.91 8.33 -21.04
CA ALA A 28 -4.45 7.04 -20.59
C ALA A 28 -3.38 5.96 -20.34
N GLY A 29 -2.27 5.99 -21.10
CA GLY A 29 -1.14 5.09 -20.90
C GLY A 29 -0.42 5.36 -19.57
N LEU A 30 -0.22 6.64 -19.23
CA LEU A 30 0.39 7.03 -17.96
C LEU A 30 -0.50 6.66 -16.78
N ALA A 31 -1.81 6.91 -16.87
CA ALA A 31 -2.77 6.53 -15.84
C ALA A 31 -2.80 5.01 -15.57
N ARG A 32 -2.72 4.20 -16.64
CA ARG A 32 -2.67 2.75 -16.52
C ARG A 32 -1.38 2.25 -15.86
N ASP A 33 -0.25 2.87 -16.16
CA ASP A 33 1.07 2.44 -15.69
C ASP A 33 1.44 3.11 -14.34
N ALA A 34 0.62 4.06 -13.84
CA ALA A 34 0.82 4.75 -12.58
C ALA A 34 0.59 3.80 -11.39
N VAL A 35 1.49 3.86 -10.40
CA VAL A 35 1.41 3.07 -9.14
C VAL A 35 1.39 3.95 -7.89
N ALA A 36 1.88 5.19 -7.99
CA ALA A 36 1.90 6.18 -6.91
C ALA A 36 2.16 7.58 -7.48
N GLY A 37 2.21 8.59 -6.62
CA GLY A 37 2.71 9.93 -6.93
C GLY A 37 3.76 10.38 -5.93
N LYS A 38 4.57 11.38 -6.33
CA LYS A 38 5.36 12.17 -5.40
C LYS A 38 4.81 13.60 -5.42
N VAL A 39 4.28 14.02 -4.28
CA VAL A 39 3.80 15.40 -4.08
C VAL A 39 4.82 16.13 -3.22
N ASP A 40 5.43 17.16 -3.78
CA ASP A 40 6.51 17.93 -3.15
C ASP A 40 7.63 17.03 -2.59
N GLY A 41 7.96 15.96 -3.33
CA GLY A 41 8.99 14.99 -2.98
C GLY A 41 8.53 13.87 -2.04
N THR A 42 7.31 13.91 -1.52
CA THR A 42 6.75 12.87 -0.64
C THR A 42 5.95 11.86 -1.45
N LEU A 43 6.25 10.57 -1.28
CA LEU A 43 5.52 9.48 -1.92
C LEU A 43 4.11 9.36 -1.33
N VAL A 44 3.10 9.33 -2.20
CA VAL A 44 1.68 9.29 -1.84
C VAL A 44 0.91 8.33 -2.74
N ASP A 45 -0.25 7.90 -2.27
CA ASP A 45 -1.17 7.06 -3.03
C ASP A 45 -1.80 7.79 -4.22
N LEU A 46 -2.23 7.03 -5.24
CA LEU A 46 -2.92 7.57 -6.42
C LEU A 46 -4.25 8.27 -6.08
N SER A 47 -4.90 7.88 -4.99
CA SER A 47 -6.13 8.48 -4.49
C SER A 47 -5.93 9.76 -3.68
N THR A 48 -4.67 10.17 -3.45
CA THR A 48 -4.37 11.39 -2.69
C THR A 48 -4.82 12.63 -3.48
N GLU A 49 -5.67 13.44 -2.84
CA GLU A 49 -6.09 14.74 -3.37
C GLU A 49 -4.90 15.69 -3.46
N LEU A 50 -4.83 16.41 -4.56
CA LEU A 50 -3.79 17.39 -4.83
C LEU A 50 -4.17 18.78 -4.28
N THR A 51 -3.16 19.57 -3.97
CA THR A 51 -3.32 20.95 -3.53
C THR A 51 -2.78 21.91 -4.58
N ASP A 52 -3.39 23.10 -4.66
CA ASP A 52 -2.97 24.14 -5.61
C ASP A 52 -1.51 24.52 -5.41
N GLY A 53 -0.77 24.62 -6.51
CA GLY A 53 0.66 24.96 -6.52
C GLY A 53 1.62 23.79 -6.24
N ALA A 54 1.12 22.59 -5.94
CA ALA A 54 1.97 21.43 -5.66
C ALA A 54 2.82 21.03 -6.88
N THR A 55 4.02 20.50 -6.61
CA THR A 55 4.86 19.83 -7.62
C THR A 55 4.61 18.34 -7.54
N VAL A 56 4.18 17.72 -8.66
CA VAL A 56 3.76 16.33 -8.68
C VAL A 56 4.47 15.54 -9.78
N GLU A 57 5.10 14.45 -9.37
CA GLU A 57 5.68 13.43 -10.24
C GLU A 57 4.83 12.16 -10.19
N ILE A 58 4.51 11.58 -11.35
CA ILE A 58 3.80 10.30 -11.41
C ILE A 58 4.82 9.16 -11.37
N VAL A 59 4.70 8.31 -10.36
CA VAL A 59 5.49 7.09 -10.21
C VAL A 59 4.80 5.98 -11.00
N THR A 60 5.52 5.40 -11.94
CA THR A 60 5.00 4.32 -12.80
C THR A 60 5.68 3.00 -12.51
N THR A 61 5.18 1.91 -13.07
CA THR A 61 5.81 0.57 -12.98
C THR A 61 7.27 0.52 -13.43
N LYS A 62 7.77 1.56 -14.13
CA LYS A 62 9.16 1.68 -14.58
C LYS A 62 10.03 2.54 -13.67
N SER A 63 9.44 3.21 -12.69
CA SER A 63 10.15 4.05 -11.73
C SER A 63 10.93 3.20 -10.72
N PRO A 64 12.07 3.66 -10.21
CA PRO A 64 12.87 2.90 -9.23
C PRO A 64 12.08 2.47 -7.99
N GLU A 65 11.18 3.31 -7.53
CA GLU A 65 10.34 3.08 -6.34
C GLU A 65 9.24 2.02 -6.56
N ALA A 66 8.89 1.76 -7.81
CA ALA A 66 7.77 0.86 -8.13
C ALA A 66 7.98 -0.55 -7.59
N LEU A 67 9.21 -1.06 -7.63
CA LEU A 67 9.52 -2.40 -7.17
C LEU A 67 9.28 -2.56 -5.66
N GLU A 68 9.65 -1.55 -4.87
CA GLU A 68 9.39 -1.54 -3.42
C GLU A 68 7.89 -1.47 -3.13
N ILE A 69 7.16 -0.60 -3.84
CA ILE A 69 5.70 -0.48 -3.72
C ILE A 69 5.02 -1.82 -4.06
N MET A 70 5.42 -2.46 -5.16
CA MET A 70 4.86 -3.74 -5.59
C MET A 70 5.17 -4.85 -4.60
N ARG A 71 6.38 -4.92 -4.05
CA ARG A 71 6.76 -5.90 -3.02
C ARG A 71 5.95 -5.72 -1.74
N HIS A 72 5.78 -4.47 -1.31
CA HIS A 72 4.97 -4.16 -0.14
C HIS A 72 3.50 -4.55 -0.35
N SER A 73 2.92 -4.21 -1.50
CA SER A 73 1.56 -4.60 -1.85
C SER A 73 1.39 -6.11 -1.95
N ALA A 74 2.36 -6.83 -2.54
CA ALA A 74 2.36 -8.29 -2.61
C ALA A 74 2.42 -8.93 -1.21
N ALA A 75 3.19 -8.35 -0.28
CA ALA A 75 3.24 -8.81 1.10
C ALA A 75 1.87 -8.69 1.79
N HIS A 76 1.14 -7.60 1.56
CA HIS A 76 -0.22 -7.43 2.09
C HIS A 76 -1.21 -8.41 1.48
N ILE A 77 -1.18 -8.62 0.16
CA ILE A 77 -2.03 -9.59 -0.54
C ILE A 77 -1.76 -11.02 -0.01
N MET A 78 -0.50 -11.36 0.20
CA MET A 78 -0.14 -12.66 0.79
C MET A 78 -0.66 -12.79 2.23
N ALA A 79 -0.53 -11.75 3.05
CA ALA A 79 -1.05 -11.76 4.42
C ALA A 79 -2.57 -11.93 4.45
N GLU A 80 -3.30 -11.25 3.57
CA GLU A 80 -4.74 -11.38 3.41
C GLU A 80 -5.14 -12.80 2.97
N ALA A 81 -4.42 -13.38 1.99
CA ALA A 81 -4.65 -14.74 1.53
C ALA A 81 -4.45 -15.77 2.66
N VAL A 82 -3.37 -15.63 3.43
CA VAL A 82 -3.08 -16.50 4.57
C VAL A 82 -4.15 -16.34 5.65
N GLN A 83 -4.59 -15.13 5.95
CA GLN A 83 -5.65 -14.88 6.93
C GLN A 83 -7.00 -15.45 6.47
N ALA A 84 -7.31 -15.40 5.18
CA ALA A 84 -8.53 -15.98 4.64
C ALA A 84 -8.55 -17.53 4.70
N LEU A 85 -7.39 -18.17 4.52
CA LEU A 85 -7.24 -19.62 4.57
C LEU A 85 -7.11 -20.14 6.02
N TYR A 86 -6.52 -19.34 6.90
CA TYR A 86 -6.23 -19.70 8.30
C TYR A 86 -6.78 -18.61 9.25
N PRO A 87 -8.06 -18.67 9.63
CA PRO A 87 -8.71 -17.61 10.43
C PRO A 87 -8.05 -17.34 11.80
N ASP A 88 -7.37 -18.34 12.36
CA ASP A 88 -6.70 -18.23 13.66
C ASP A 88 -5.25 -17.70 13.56
N VAL A 89 -4.80 -17.28 12.36
CA VAL A 89 -3.46 -16.78 12.15
C VAL A 89 -3.25 -15.44 12.88
N LEU A 90 -2.11 -15.32 13.57
CA LEU A 90 -1.65 -14.04 14.07
C LEU A 90 -0.61 -13.47 13.09
N ILE A 91 -0.92 -12.28 12.59
CA ILE A 91 -0.11 -11.56 11.63
C ILE A 91 0.89 -10.67 12.39
N ALA A 92 2.18 -10.86 12.16
CA ALA A 92 3.23 -10.04 12.75
C ALA A 92 3.68 -8.93 11.78
N PHE A 93 4.81 -9.13 11.12
CA PHE A 93 5.43 -8.12 10.25
C PHE A 93 5.84 -8.72 8.91
N GLY A 94 5.82 -7.89 7.87
CA GLY A 94 6.20 -8.29 6.53
C GLY A 94 6.75 -7.11 5.72
N PRO A 95 8.00 -6.65 5.98
CA PRO A 95 8.60 -5.58 5.18
C PRO A 95 9.01 -6.06 3.80
N ALA A 96 9.04 -5.12 2.85
CA ALA A 96 9.77 -5.30 1.60
C ALA A 96 11.28 -5.30 1.88
N THR A 97 12.04 -6.06 1.09
CA THR A 97 13.50 -6.16 1.14
C THR A 97 14.10 -5.87 -0.24
N GLU A 98 15.45 -5.77 -0.34
CA GLU A 98 16.12 -5.55 -1.61
C GLU A 98 15.82 -6.67 -2.64
N ASP A 99 15.65 -7.92 -2.18
CA ASP A 99 15.46 -9.08 -3.05
C ASP A 99 14.01 -9.59 -3.12
N GLY A 100 13.10 -9.04 -2.30
CA GLY A 100 11.72 -9.51 -2.25
C GLY A 100 10.95 -8.94 -1.07
N PHE A 101 10.23 -9.81 -0.40
CA PHE A 101 9.56 -9.53 0.88
C PHE A 101 9.45 -10.83 1.68
N PHE A 102 9.20 -10.71 2.98
CA PHE A 102 8.80 -11.83 3.82
C PHE A 102 7.62 -11.41 4.68
N TYR A 103 7.01 -12.37 5.33
CA TYR A 103 5.95 -12.10 6.30
C TYR A 103 5.99 -13.12 7.42
N ASP A 104 5.97 -12.67 8.66
CA ASP A 104 5.95 -13.52 9.82
C ASP A 104 4.51 -13.78 10.28
N PHE A 105 4.18 -15.07 10.40
CA PHE A 105 2.89 -15.54 10.88
C PHE A 105 3.08 -16.44 12.08
N GLU A 106 2.17 -16.36 13.05
CA GLU A 106 2.01 -17.39 14.06
C GLU A 106 0.76 -18.21 13.75
N LEU A 107 0.97 -19.49 13.55
CA LEU A 107 -0.04 -20.48 13.19
C LEU A 107 0.04 -21.70 14.13
N PRO A 108 -1.08 -22.41 14.37
CA PRO A 108 -1.07 -23.68 15.11
C PRO A 108 -0.22 -24.75 14.45
N HIS A 109 0.00 -24.67 13.15
CA HIS A 109 0.84 -25.57 12.35
C HIS A 109 1.73 -24.75 11.40
N SER A 110 2.87 -25.31 11.01
CA SER A 110 3.78 -24.65 10.07
C SER A 110 3.22 -24.74 8.65
N ILE A 111 3.33 -23.63 7.91
CA ILE A 111 3.10 -23.62 6.46
C ILE A 111 4.18 -24.49 5.79
N SER A 112 3.76 -25.30 4.86
CA SER A 112 4.60 -26.21 4.07
C SER A 112 4.44 -25.96 2.58
N GLU A 113 5.26 -26.59 1.75
CA GLU A 113 5.14 -26.51 0.29
C GLU A 113 3.77 -26.96 -0.23
N ASN A 114 3.06 -27.85 0.51
CA ASN A 114 1.71 -28.30 0.14
C ASN A 114 0.65 -27.19 0.25
N ASP A 115 0.93 -26.15 1.03
CA ASP A 115 0.02 -25.00 1.23
C ASP A 115 0.19 -23.92 0.17
N PHE A 116 1.32 -23.91 -0.56
CA PHE A 116 1.67 -22.84 -1.50
C PHE A 116 0.64 -22.67 -2.61
N GLU A 117 0.18 -23.77 -3.21
CA GLU A 117 -0.83 -23.71 -4.29
C GLU A 117 -2.14 -23.07 -3.82
N ALA A 118 -2.58 -23.37 -2.60
CA ALA A 118 -3.78 -22.78 -2.02
C ALA A 118 -3.58 -21.27 -1.75
N ILE A 119 -2.41 -20.88 -1.21
CA ILE A 119 -2.08 -19.49 -0.93
C ILE A 119 -2.00 -18.70 -2.24
N GLU A 120 -1.28 -19.19 -3.26
CA GLU A 120 -1.15 -18.55 -4.57
C GLU A 120 -2.50 -18.40 -5.27
N THR A 121 -3.35 -19.42 -5.21
CA THR A 121 -4.71 -19.36 -5.74
C THR A 121 -5.52 -18.28 -5.06
N LYS A 122 -5.45 -18.21 -3.73
CA LYS A 122 -6.15 -17.17 -2.97
C LYS A 122 -5.63 -15.77 -3.25
N MET A 123 -4.31 -15.60 -3.37
CA MET A 123 -3.71 -14.33 -3.80
C MET A 123 -4.22 -13.91 -5.20
N ALA A 124 -4.30 -14.85 -6.14
CA ALA A 124 -4.83 -14.57 -7.48
C ALA A 124 -6.31 -14.14 -7.44
N GLU A 125 -7.13 -14.74 -6.57
CA GLU A 125 -8.53 -14.34 -6.35
C GLU A 125 -8.62 -12.89 -5.82
N ILE A 126 -7.80 -12.55 -4.81
CA ILE A 126 -7.76 -11.20 -4.22
C ILE A 126 -7.34 -10.17 -5.27
N ILE A 127 -6.31 -10.46 -6.07
CA ILE A 127 -5.88 -9.60 -7.16
C ILE A 127 -7.00 -9.42 -8.20
N ALA A 128 -7.69 -10.50 -8.57
CA ALA A 128 -8.78 -10.46 -9.55
C ALA A 128 -10.00 -9.69 -9.05
N ALA A 129 -10.26 -9.66 -7.74
CA ALA A 129 -11.32 -8.87 -7.13
C ALA A 129 -11.07 -7.36 -7.30
N ASN A 130 -9.81 -6.96 -7.44
CA ASN A 130 -9.39 -5.57 -7.69
C ASN A 130 -10.02 -4.57 -6.70
N GLU A 131 -10.06 -4.95 -5.43
CA GLU A 131 -10.59 -4.06 -4.39
C GLU A 131 -9.60 -2.93 -4.10
N PRO A 132 -10.08 -1.68 -3.94
CA PRO A 132 -9.20 -0.55 -3.66
C PRO A 132 -8.67 -0.61 -2.24
N PHE A 133 -7.39 -0.26 -2.06
CA PHE A 133 -6.84 0.02 -0.75
C PHE A 133 -7.43 1.32 -0.21
N VAL A 134 -8.11 1.25 0.93
CA VAL A 134 -8.71 2.42 1.58
C VAL A 134 -7.84 2.86 2.74
N ARG A 135 -7.31 4.09 2.67
CA ARG A 135 -6.53 4.68 3.77
C ARG A 135 -7.46 5.34 4.77
N GLU A 136 -7.39 4.89 6.02
CA GLU A 136 -8.10 5.51 7.15
C GLU A 136 -7.11 5.95 8.22
N VAL A 137 -7.28 7.18 8.73
CA VAL A 137 -6.49 7.70 9.84
C VAL A 137 -7.32 7.57 11.11
N VAL A 138 -6.87 6.70 12.00
CA VAL A 138 -7.57 6.41 13.25
C VAL A 138 -6.70 6.75 14.46
N SER A 139 -7.32 7.02 15.60
CA SER A 139 -6.58 7.16 16.86
C SER A 139 -5.95 5.81 17.27
N ARG A 140 -4.90 5.86 18.08
CA ARG A 140 -4.28 4.64 18.62
C ARG A 140 -5.28 3.74 19.34
N GLU A 141 -6.17 4.31 20.12
CA GLU A 141 -7.21 3.57 20.85
C GLU A 141 -8.20 2.88 19.90
N GLN A 142 -8.52 3.51 18.79
CA GLN A 142 -9.32 2.90 17.74
C GLN A 142 -8.54 1.80 17.03
N ALA A 143 -7.28 2.03 16.67
CA ALA A 143 -6.42 1.01 16.06
C ALA A 143 -6.29 -0.24 16.95
N LYS A 144 -6.08 -0.09 18.26
CA LYS A 144 -6.05 -1.21 19.21
C LYS A 144 -7.35 -2.00 19.27
N LYS A 145 -8.50 -1.34 19.10
CA LYS A 145 -9.79 -2.03 19.02
C LYS A 145 -9.97 -2.80 17.71
N ILE A 146 -9.56 -2.20 16.59
CA ILE A 146 -9.60 -2.84 15.25
C ILE A 146 -8.74 -4.12 15.25
N PHE A 147 -7.57 -4.07 15.87
CA PHE A 147 -6.62 -5.19 15.90
C PHE A 147 -6.64 -5.99 17.21
N ALA A 148 -7.76 -5.94 17.98
CA ALA A 148 -7.83 -6.57 19.31
C ALA A 148 -7.44 -8.06 19.31
N ASP A 149 -7.80 -8.79 18.24
CA ASP A 149 -7.48 -10.22 18.07
C ASP A 149 -6.10 -10.47 17.46
N GLN A 150 -5.33 -9.41 17.13
CA GLN A 150 -4.00 -9.48 16.53
C GLN A 150 -2.94 -8.94 17.51
N ARG A 151 -2.51 -9.79 18.44
CA ARG A 151 -1.63 -9.39 19.56
C ARG A 151 -0.37 -8.66 19.10
N PHE A 152 0.29 -9.09 18.04
CA PHE A 152 1.51 -8.45 17.53
C PHE A 152 1.27 -7.02 17.05
N LYS A 153 0.11 -6.75 16.42
CA LYS A 153 -0.29 -5.41 16.03
C LYS A 153 -0.56 -4.52 17.24
N VAL A 154 -1.23 -5.07 18.27
CA VAL A 154 -1.51 -4.35 19.53
C VAL A 154 -0.21 -4.03 20.30
N GLU A 155 0.72 -4.99 20.36
CA GLU A 155 2.03 -4.80 20.98
C GLU A 155 2.83 -3.71 20.28
N HIS A 156 2.91 -3.75 18.94
CA HIS A 156 3.59 -2.74 18.16
C HIS A 156 3.00 -1.35 18.38
N LEU A 157 1.67 -1.20 18.30
CA LEU A 157 0.97 0.06 18.61
C LEU A 157 1.23 0.57 20.03
N SER A 158 1.60 -0.31 20.96
CA SER A 158 1.93 0.06 22.33
C SER A 158 3.39 0.52 22.49
N LEU A 159 4.30 0.01 21.67
CA LEU A 159 5.73 0.29 21.71
C LEU A 159 6.13 1.60 20.99
N ILE A 160 5.31 2.09 20.06
CA ILE A 160 5.59 3.32 19.28
C ILE A 160 5.86 4.56 20.17
N HIS A 161 5.46 4.54 21.45
CA HIS A 161 5.76 5.64 22.39
C HIS A 161 7.21 5.66 22.93
N ILE A 162 7.97 4.61 22.73
CA ILE A 162 9.32 4.49 23.34
C ILE A 162 10.37 5.12 22.42
N SER A 163 10.05 5.43 21.18
CA SER A 163 10.99 5.89 20.14
C SER A 163 10.83 7.34 19.69
N GLU A 164 9.94 8.14 20.27
CA GLU A 164 9.89 9.58 20.01
C GLU A 164 10.61 10.32 21.15
N PRO A 165 11.68 11.09 20.82
CA PRO A 165 12.33 12.00 21.77
C PRO A 165 11.47 13.21 22.07
#